data_fd7fe4ab12e36a1a903c6d2d4f029af9
#
_entry.id   fd7fe4ab12e36a1a903c6d2d4f029af9
#
_cell.length_a   1.000
_cell.length_b   1.000
_cell.length_c   1.000
_cell.angle_alpha   90.00
_cell.angle_beta   90.00
_cell.angle_gamma   90.00
#
_symmetry.space_group_name_H-M   'P 1'
#
loop_
_entity.id
_entity.type
_entity.pdbx_description
1 polymer ?
#
loop_
_entity_poly.entity_id
_entity_poly.type
_entity_poly.pdbx_seq_one_letter_code
_entity_poly.pdbx_strand_id
1 'polypeptide(L)'
;MHGMTANAFTSVSLDLPLVLVSIANRAKMNAKIADTGRYGVSILASDQEPLSLHFAGAANEPDLVRFTWRRGVPLLDGALVHLSCTVTDSHPAGDHTLHVGRVEELWFDDGHPLLFYTGSFRALELQGEHGWGF
;
A
#
# COMPACT_ATOMS: atom_id res chain seq x y z
N MET A 1 7.46 7.85 12.00
CA MET A 1 6.73 7.48 10.77
C MET A 1 7.58 6.54 9.95
N HIS A 2 6.97 5.48 9.42
CA HIS A 2 7.67 4.45 8.69
C HIS A 2 6.88 4.06 7.45
N GLY A 3 7.56 3.89 6.32
CA GLY A 3 6.99 3.43 5.08
C GLY A 3 7.79 2.29 4.49
N MET A 4 7.15 1.45 3.71
CA MET A 4 7.79 0.39 2.94
C MET A 4 7.01 0.13 1.65
N THR A 5 7.68 -0.42 0.66
CA THR A 5 7.03 -0.91 -0.54
C THR A 5 6.57 -2.35 -0.28
N ALA A 6 5.27 -2.59 -0.44
CA ALA A 6 4.71 -3.93 -0.36
C ALA A 6 4.35 -4.40 -1.78
N ASN A 7 4.67 -5.64 -2.08
CA ASN A 7 4.34 -6.25 -3.38
C ASN A 7 3.21 -7.26 -3.28
N ALA A 8 2.60 -7.38 -2.10
CA ALA A 8 1.47 -8.27 -1.86
C ALA A 8 0.36 -7.53 -1.12
N PHE A 9 -0.63 -7.12 -1.87
CA PHE A 9 -1.82 -6.43 -1.38
C PHE A 9 -3.02 -6.95 -2.16
N THR A 10 -4.10 -7.30 -1.46
CA THR A 10 -5.31 -7.79 -2.10
C THR A 10 -6.57 -7.40 -1.33
N SER A 11 -7.67 -7.26 -2.06
CA SER A 11 -8.99 -7.15 -1.49
C SER A 11 -9.48 -8.52 -1.03
N VAL A 12 -10.04 -8.58 0.16
CA VAL A 12 -10.53 -9.83 0.76
C VAL A 12 -12.05 -9.86 0.79
N SER A 13 -12.68 -8.72 1.06
CA SER A 13 -14.13 -8.65 1.23
C SER A 13 -14.62 -7.26 0.85
N LEU A 14 -15.82 -7.18 0.28
CA LEU A 14 -16.48 -5.93 -0.08
C LEU A 14 -17.56 -5.53 0.91
N ASP A 15 -18.32 -6.50 1.38
CA ASP A 15 -19.28 -6.29 2.47
C ASP A 15 -18.57 -6.57 3.77
N LEU A 16 -18.38 -5.56 4.57
CA LEU A 16 -17.26 -5.40 5.47
C LEU A 16 -15.98 -5.28 4.62
N PRO A 17 -15.55 -4.05 4.26
CA PRO A 17 -14.45 -3.88 3.32
C PRO A 17 -13.11 -4.23 3.98
N LEU A 18 -12.58 -5.38 3.61
CA LEU A 18 -11.33 -5.92 4.13
C LEU A 18 -10.27 -6.01 3.05
N VAL A 19 -9.05 -5.65 3.41
CA VAL A 19 -7.87 -5.80 2.57
C VAL A 19 -6.80 -6.58 3.33
N LEU A 20 -5.87 -7.16 2.59
CA LEU A 20 -4.78 -7.93 3.13
C LEU A 20 -3.46 -7.36 2.63
N VAL A 21 -2.51 -7.17 3.54
CA VAL A 21 -1.12 -6.94 3.19
C VAL A 21 -0.25 -8.06 3.77
N SER A 22 0.70 -8.53 2.97
CA SER A 22 1.68 -9.54 3.39
C SER A 22 3.03 -8.87 3.58
N ILE A 23 3.57 -8.96 4.78
CA ILE A 23 4.80 -8.25 5.16
C ILE A 23 5.82 -9.25 5.69
N ALA A 24 7.04 -9.21 5.14
CA ALA A 24 8.13 -10.07 5.60
C ALA A 24 8.37 -9.88 7.09
N ASN A 25 8.56 -10.97 7.82
CA ASN A 25 8.72 -10.94 9.28
C ASN A 25 9.89 -10.07 9.73
N ARG A 26 10.94 -9.96 8.91
CA ARG A 26 12.10 -9.11 9.18
C ARG A 26 11.83 -7.62 9.04
N ALA A 27 10.71 -7.23 8.42
CA ALA A 27 10.41 -5.82 8.18
C ALA A 27 10.01 -5.12 9.47
N LYS A 28 10.54 -3.93 9.68
CA LYS A 28 10.24 -3.10 10.85
C LYS A 28 8.78 -2.69 10.91
N MET A 29 8.09 -2.70 9.77
CA MET A 29 6.68 -2.33 9.67
C MET A 29 5.78 -3.22 10.54
N ASN A 30 6.12 -4.50 10.73
CA ASN A 30 5.32 -5.39 11.57
C ASN A 30 5.20 -4.88 13.00
N ALA A 31 6.31 -4.41 13.59
CA ALA A 31 6.30 -3.84 14.94
C ALA A 31 5.47 -2.55 15.00
N LYS A 32 5.54 -1.72 13.97
CA LYS A 32 4.76 -0.48 13.89
C LYS A 32 3.26 -0.76 13.80
N ILE A 33 2.86 -1.74 13.00
CA ILE A 33 1.47 -2.15 12.88
C ILE A 33 0.97 -2.77 14.20
N ALA A 34 1.75 -3.63 14.83
CA ALA A 34 1.39 -4.23 16.11
C ALA A 34 1.19 -3.18 17.20
N ASP A 35 2.02 -2.13 17.20
CA ASP A 35 1.96 -1.07 18.20
C ASP A 35 0.75 -0.15 18.00
N THR A 36 0.43 0.22 16.77
CA THR A 36 -0.62 1.19 16.47
C THR A 36 -1.99 0.55 16.16
N GLY A 37 -2.02 -0.69 15.70
CA GLY A 37 -3.23 -1.35 15.22
C GLY A 37 -3.79 -0.73 13.94
N ARG A 38 -3.01 0.10 13.25
CA ARG A 38 -3.44 0.83 12.05
C ARG A 38 -2.34 0.86 11.01
N TYR A 39 -2.75 0.95 9.76
CA TYR A 39 -1.82 1.24 8.67
C TYR A 39 -2.51 1.98 7.53
N GLY A 40 -1.72 2.72 6.78
CA GLY A 40 -2.15 3.36 5.54
C GLY A 40 -1.59 2.62 4.34
N VAL A 41 -2.37 2.59 3.27
CA VAL A 41 -1.92 2.07 1.98
C VAL A 41 -2.01 3.19 0.96
N SER A 42 -0.90 3.45 0.27
CA SER A 42 -0.84 4.39 -0.84
C SER A 42 -0.56 3.63 -2.11
N ILE A 43 -1.52 3.62 -3.03
CA ILE A 43 -1.32 3.04 -4.36
C ILE A 43 -0.77 4.15 -5.24
N LEU A 44 0.47 3.99 -5.66
CA LEU A 44 1.20 5.03 -6.36
C LEU A 44 0.72 5.20 -7.79
N ALA A 45 0.77 6.45 -8.27
CA ALA A 45 0.57 6.76 -9.68
C ALA A 45 1.78 6.33 -10.50
N SER A 46 1.59 6.18 -11.82
CA SER A 46 2.63 5.67 -12.72
C SER A 46 3.90 6.54 -12.75
N ASP A 47 3.80 7.82 -12.41
CA ASP A 47 4.93 8.74 -12.34
C ASP A 47 5.67 8.73 -10.99
N GLN A 48 5.24 7.88 -10.06
CA GLN A 48 5.81 7.82 -8.71
C GLN A 48 6.76 6.63 -8.49
N GLU A 49 7.32 6.06 -9.57
CA GLU A 49 8.30 4.99 -9.46
C GLU A 49 9.46 5.31 -8.52
N PRO A 50 10.05 6.52 -8.53
CA PRO A 50 11.14 6.86 -7.60
C PRO A 50 10.76 6.72 -6.13
N LEU A 51 9.52 7.03 -5.74
CA LEU A 51 9.06 6.82 -4.38
C LEU A 51 8.99 5.34 -4.01
N SER A 52 8.51 4.50 -4.93
CA SER A 52 8.48 3.06 -4.72
C SER A 52 9.88 2.50 -4.49
N LEU A 53 10.84 2.92 -5.31
CA LEU A 53 12.24 2.51 -5.17
C LEU A 53 12.86 3.01 -3.86
N HIS A 54 12.55 4.22 -3.44
CA HIS A 54 13.02 4.77 -2.17
C HIS A 54 12.57 3.88 -0.99
N PHE A 55 11.28 3.56 -0.91
CA PHE A 55 10.75 2.74 0.19
C PHE A 55 11.13 1.27 0.08
N ALA A 56 11.50 0.80 -1.10
CA ALA A 56 12.03 -0.55 -1.28
C ALA A 56 13.52 -0.66 -0.92
N GLY A 57 14.19 0.46 -0.63
CA GLY A 57 15.61 0.49 -0.34
C GLY A 57 16.51 0.43 -1.57
N ALA A 58 15.94 0.51 -2.78
CA ALA A 58 16.68 0.45 -4.04
C ALA A 58 17.21 1.82 -4.48
N ALA A 59 16.69 2.91 -3.90
CA ALA A 59 17.13 4.27 -4.14
C ALA A 59 17.00 5.07 -2.85
N ASN A 60 17.69 6.21 -2.76
CA ASN A 60 17.61 7.09 -1.60
C ASN A 60 17.16 8.48 -2.07
N GLU A 61 15.86 8.74 -1.99
CA GLU A 61 15.22 9.95 -2.47
C GLU A 61 14.33 10.58 -1.38
N PRO A 62 14.90 10.95 -0.22
CA PRO A 62 14.08 11.44 0.89
C PRO A 62 13.34 12.73 0.57
N ASP A 63 13.83 13.55 -0.35
CA ASP A 63 13.20 14.81 -0.73
C ASP A 63 11.90 14.62 -1.50
N LEU A 64 11.65 13.42 -2.05
CA LEU A 64 10.42 13.07 -2.73
C LEU A 64 9.31 12.70 -1.76
N VAL A 65 9.64 12.45 -0.49
CA VAL A 65 8.68 11.95 0.48
C VAL A 65 7.85 13.10 1.03
N ARG A 66 6.56 13.10 0.73
CA ARG A 66 5.57 14.04 1.24
C ARG A 66 4.38 13.24 1.75
N PHE A 67 3.92 13.58 2.94
CA PHE A 67 2.81 12.86 3.57
C PHE A 67 1.58 13.76 3.74
N THR A 68 0.41 13.14 3.54
CA THR A 68 -0.88 13.64 3.98
C THR A 68 -1.37 12.75 5.10
N TRP A 69 -1.80 13.32 6.22
CA TRP A 69 -2.34 12.57 7.33
C TRP A 69 -3.86 12.47 7.20
N ARG A 70 -4.36 11.24 7.20
CA ARG A 70 -5.78 10.96 7.13
C ARG A 70 -6.14 9.91 8.18
N ARG A 71 -7.09 10.21 9.04
CA ARG A 71 -7.52 9.32 10.13
C ARG A 71 -6.35 8.77 10.94
N GLY A 72 -5.38 9.63 11.23
CA GLY A 72 -4.25 9.26 12.07
C GLY A 72 -3.18 8.40 11.41
N VAL A 73 -3.26 8.16 10.10
CA VAL A 73 -2.22 7.46 9.36
C VAL A 73 -1.57 8.37 8.31
N PRO A 74 -0.25 8.23 8.11
CA PRO A 74 0.45 8.97 7.06
C PRO A 74 0.28 8.26 5.72
N LEU A 75 -0.04 9.04 4.69
CA LEU A 75 -0.25 8.56 3.33
C LEU A 75 0.56 9.43 2.37
N LEU A 76 1.05 8.86 1.29
CA LEU A 76 1.93 9.58 0.38
C LEU A 76 1.15 10.54 -0.51
N ASP A 77 1.59 11.80 -0.55
CA ASP A 77 1.02 12.81 -1.43
C ASP A 77 1.16 12.37 -2.89
N GLY A 78 0.14 12.70 -3.68
CA GLY A 78 0.13 12.41 -5.11
C GLY A 78 -0.19 10.98 -5.47
N ALA A 79 -0.35 10.08 -4.49
CA ALA A 79 -0.75 8.70 -4.76
C ALA A 79 -2.16 8.66 -5.36
N LEU A 80 -2.38 7.66 -6.21
CA LEU A 80 -3.66 7.48 -6.89
C LEU A 80 -4.77 7.10 -5.92
N VAL A 81 -4.45 6.27 -4.94
CA VAL A 81 -5.40 5.79 -3.94
C VAL A 81 -4.77 5.86 -2.56
N HIS A 82 -5.54 6.32 -1.59
CA HIS A 82 -5.22 6.26 -0.17
C HIS A 82 -6.23 5.39 0.56
N LEU A 83 -5.76 4.43 1.33
CA LEU A 83 -6.60 3.64 2.24
C LEU A 83 -6.12 3.86 3.67
N SER A 84 -7.06 4.10 4.58
CA SER A 84 -6.81 4.10 6.02
C SER A 84 -7.45 2.85 6.60
N CYS A 85 -6.67 2.00 7.25
CA CYS A 85 -7.09 0.69 7.69
C CYS A 85 -6.85 0.47 9.18
N THR A 86 -7.79 -0.24 9.82
CA THR A 86 -7.63 -0.76 11.17
C THR A 86 -7.41 -2.27 11.08
N VAL A 87 -6.36 -2.77 11.73
CA VAL A 87 -6.05 -4.21 11.72
C VAL A 87 -7.14 -4.96 12.48
N THR A 88 -7.73 -5.97 11.83
CA THR A 88 -8.68 -6.87 12.46
C THR A 88 -8.05 -8.21 12.85
N ASP A 89 -7.10 -8.68 12.06
CA ASP A 89 -6.41 -9.95 12.26
C ASP A 89 -5.00 -9.88 11.74
N SER A 90 -4.11 -10.68 12.36
CA SER A 90 -2.75 -10.87 11.86
C SER A 90 -2.42 -12.36 11.96
N HIS A 91 -1.90 -12.94 10.90
CA HIS A 91 -1.64 -14.36 10.78
C HIS A 91 -0.21 -14.62 10.30
N PRO A 92 0.54 -15.47 11.00
CA PRO A 92 1.84 -15.89 10.49
C PRO A 92 1.66 -16.78 9.24
N ALA A 93 2.50 -16.57 8.25
CA ALA A 93 2.49 -17.32 7.00
C ALA A 93 3.93 -17.49 6.51
N GLY A 94 4.62 -18.54 6.97
CA GLY A 94 6.02 -18.77 6.64
C GLY A 94 6.91 -17.63 7.16
N ASP A 95 7.65 -17.00 6.26
CA ASP A 95 8.53 -15.86 6.58
C ASP A 95 7.83 -14.49 6.46
N HIS A 96 6.50 -14.50 6.35
CA HIS A 96 5.66 -13.32 6.26
C HIS A 96 4.59 -13.32 7.34
N THR A 97 4.03 -12.16 7.60
CA THR A 97 2.83 -11.97 8.40
C THR A 97 1.76 -11.34 7.52
N LEU A 98 0.56 -11.90 7.55
CA LEU A 98 -0.59 -11.40 6.84
C LEU A 98 -1.41 -10.52 7.77
N HIS A 99 -1.55 -9.24 7.43
CA HIS A 99 -2.38 -8.31 8.20
C HIS A 99 -3.66 -8.05 7.43
N VAL A 100 -4.78 -8.47 8.02
CA VAL A 100 -6.10 -8.15 7.49
C VAL A 100 -6.53 -6.83 8.11
N GLY A 101 -6.89 -5.88 7.27
CA GLY A 101 -7.33 -4.55 7.69
C GLY A 101 -8.72 -4.24 7.20
N ARG A 102 -9.54 -3.64 8.09
CA ARG A 102 -10.79 -3.05 7.68
C ARG A 102 -10.53 -1.65 7.15
N VAL A 103 -10.99 -1.37 5.94
CA VAL A 103 -10.88 -0.05 5.33
C VAL A 103 -11.84 0.90 6.04
N GLU A 104 -11.30 1.89 6.73
CA GLU A 104 -12.10 2.92 7.39
C GLU A 104 -12.48 4.02 6.42
N GLU A 105 -11.54 4.42 5.57
CA GLU A 105 -11.78 5.39 4.51
C GLU A 105 -10.92 5.12 3.29
N LEU A 106 -11.45 5.53 2.15
CA LEU A 106 -10.83 5.41 0.83
C LEU A 106 -10.89 6.77 0.14
N TRP A 107 -9.74 7.24 -0.35
CA TRP A 107 -9.65 8.43 -1.21
C TRP A 107 -8.98 8.02 -2.50
N PHE A 108 -9.47 8.50 -3.63
CA PHE A 108 -8.87 8.16 -4.92
C PHE A 108 -9.03 9.29 -5.93
N ASP A 109 -8.08 9.33 -6.86
CA ASP A 109 -8.08 10.21 -8.03
C ASP A 109 -8.04 9.40 -9.30
N ASP A 110 -8.46 10.00 -10.40
CA ASP A 110 -8.28 9.40 -11.73
C ASP A 110 -6.81 9.41 -12.12
N GLY A 111 -6.38 8.36 -12.79
CA GLY A 111 -5.01 8.26 -13.26
C GLY A 111 -4.61 6.82 -13.57
N HIS A 112 -3.33 6.65 -13.83
CA HIS A 112 -2.73 5.36 -14.13
C HIS A 112 -1.91 4.89 -12.93
N PRO A 113 -2.21 3.71 -12.36
CA PRO A 113 -1.44 3.19 -11.24
C PRO A 113 -0.06 2.71 -11.68
N LEU A 114 0.87 2.75 -10.74
CA LEU A 114 2.19 2.16 -10.91
C LEU A 114 2.08 0.64 -10.72
N LEU A 115 2.55 -0.11 -11.72
CA LEU A 115 2.52 -1.57 -11.71
C LEU A 115 3.92 -2.13 -11.63
N PHE A 116 4.06 -3.20 -10.84
CA PHE A 116 5.25 -4.04 -10.84
C PHE A 116 4.86 -5.40 -11.46
N TYR A 117 5.38 -5.66 -12.66
CA TYR A 117 5.05 -6.86 -13.42
C TYR A 117 6.32 -7.51 -13.97
N THR A 118 6.47 -8.79 -13.73
CA THR A 118 7.65 -9.58 -14.15
C THR A 118 8.98 -8.93 -13.77
N GLY A 119 9.07 -8.41 -12.53
CA GLY A 119 10.28 -7.79 -12.00
C GLY A 119 10.57 -6.38 -12.50
N SER A 120 9.63 -5.73 -13.18
CA SER A 120 9.78 -4.36 -13.68
C SER A 120 8.55 -3.53 -13.40
N PHE A 121 8.75 -2.22 -13.19
CA PHE A 121 7.63 -1.28 -13.11
C PHE A 121 7.07 -1.01 -14.49
N ARG A 122 5.75 -0.96 -14.59
CA ARG A 122 5.03 -0.72 -15.82
C ARG A 122 3.80 0.14 -15.54
N ALA A 123 3.34 0.85 -16.58
CA ALA A 123 2.05 1.50 -16.57
C ALA A 123 1.02 0.57 -17.20
N LEU A 124 -0.18 0.53 -16.64
CA LEU A 124 -1.29 -0.19 -17.22
C LEU A 124 -1.93 0.67 -18.30
N GLU A 125 -2.06 0.09 -19.50
CA GLU A 125 -2.82 0.69 -20.55
C GLU A 125 -4.28 0.24 -20.41
N LEU A 126 -5.15 1.14 -19.98
CA LEU A 126 -6.55 0.84 -19.79
C LEU A 126 -7.28 0.93 -21.14
N GLN A 127 -7.80 -0.21 -21.60
CA GLN A 127 -8.68 -0.27 -22.76
C GLN A 127 -10.07 -0.69 -22.30
N GLY A 128 -11.01 0.26 -22.34
CA GLY A 128 -12.40 -0.04 -22.05
C GLY A 128 -12.65 -0.42 -20.59
N GLU A 129 -13.37 -1.52 -20.36
CA GLU A 129 -13.95 -1.93 -19.08
C GLU A 129 -13.01 -2.76 -18.20
N HIS A 130 -11.72 -2.80 -18.49
CA HIS A 130 -10.79 -3.56 -17.68
C HIS A 130 -10.55 -2.84 -16.37
N GLY A 131 -11.50 -2.97 -15.47
CA GLY A 131 -11.34 -2.51 -14.11
C GLY A 131 -10.35 -3.37 -13.36
N TRP A 132 -9.80 -2.78 -12.30
CA TRP A 132 -9.02 -3.51 -11.34
C TRP A 132 -9.94 -4.47 -10.62
N GLY A 133 -9.70 -5.75 -10.73
CA GLY A 133 -10.53 -6.77 -10.10
C GLY A 133 -10.35 -6.78 -8.59
N PHE A 134 -11.05 -5.93 -7.93
CA PHE A 134 -11.27 -6.06 -6.49
C PHE A 134 -12.59 -6.79 -6.24
#